data_e3f73ee9e27050e988d5268ab5d60652
#
_entry.id   e3f73ee9e27050e988d5268ab5d60652
#
_cell.length_a   1.000
_cell.length_b   1.000
_cell.length_c   1.000
_cell.angle_alpha   90.00
_cell.angle_beta   90.00
_cell.angle_gamma   90.00
#
_symmetry.space_group_name_H-M   'P 1'
#
loop_
_entity.id
_entity.type
_entity.pdbx_description
1 polymer ?
#
loop_
_entity_poly.entity_id
_entity_poly.type
_entity_poly.pdbx_seq_one_letter_code
_entity_poly.pdbx_strand_id
1 'polypeptide(L)'
;GISDADKLLEEQGIIFARGINAAKLIWVLFISSLIGDIVETIYVLIVGHELMRRSSFVLGPFSLVWGLGAVILTLALSKVKRQNNLSIFISGFFFGGVFEYLCSVFTEVFFGMKFWDYSYMPFNIDGRTNLLFMFFWGIVALVWFRFIYPPLSKTIEKIPPVTGTVLAFIITAFFICNGIVTSMVMIRTTGRKEQPVARNVIEQFIDDEYPNDVVRKLWSNMDFLEE
;
A
#
# COMPACT_ATOMS: atom_id res chain seq x y z
N GLY A 1 -6.38 -28.50 6.83
CA GLY A 1 -7.79 -28.82 7.09
C GLY A 1 -8.43 -27.72 7.93
N ILE A 2 -9.74 -27.59 7.85
CA ILE A 2 -10.54 -26.69 8.67
C ILE A 2 -10.45 -27.20 10.12
N SER A 3 -10.14 -26.33 11.07
CA SER A 3 -10.07 -26.71 12.50
C SER A 3 -11.46 -27.08 13.04
N ASP A 4 -11.52 -27.87 14.11
CA ASP A 4 -12.82 -28.21 14.73
C ASP A 4 -13.53 -26.96 15.26
N ALA A 5 -12.77 -25.95 15.68
CA ALA A 5 -13.31 -24.66 16.07
C ALA A 5 -13.94 -23.92 14.88
N ASP A 6 -13.33 -23.97 13.70
CA ASP A 6 -13.91 -23.39 12.48
C ASP A 6 -15.25 -24.05 12.12
N LYS A 7 -15.35 -25.38 12.20
CA LYS A 7 -16.59 -26.11 11.94
C LYS A 7 -17.72 -25.70 12.88
N LEU A 8 -17.42 -25.58 14.18
CA LEU A 8 -18.40 -25.16 15.18
C LEU A 8 -18.91 -23.74 14.92
N LEU A 9 -18.03 -22.82 14.50
CA LEU A 9 -18.42 -21.45 14.21
C LEU A 9 -19.25 -21.35 12.92
N GLU A 10 -18.89 -22.13 11.89
CA GLU A 10 -19.68 -22.23 10.63
C GLU A 10 -21.06 -22.80 10.89
N GLU A 11 -21.19 -23.87 11.74
CA GLU A 11 -22.48 -24.43 12.14
C GLU A 11 -23.36 -23.42 12.91
N GLN A 12 -22.74 -22.48 13.63
CA GLN A 12 -23.42 -21.37 14.28
C GLN A 12 -23.77 -20.21 13.32
N GLY A 13 -23.44 -20.32 12.04
CA GLY A 13 -23.68 -19.27 11.04
C GLY A 13 -22.78 -18.06 11.17
N ILE A 14 -21.62 -18.18 11.84
CA ILE A 14 -20.65 -17.11 11.97
C ILE A 14 -19.83 -17.02 10.70
N ILE A 15 -19.91 -15.87 10.03
CA ILE A 15 -19.19 -15.55 8.79
C ILE A 15 -17.99 -14.67 9.14
N PHE A 16 -16.78 -15.11 8.76
CA PHE A 16 -15.56 -14.34 8.95
C PHE A 16 -15.64 -12.97 8.28
N ALA A 17 -15.18 -11.95 9.00
CA ALA A 17 -15.02 -10.59 8.50
C ALA A 17 -16.27 -10.01 7.80
N ARG A 18 -17.47 -10.42 8.21
CA ARG A 18 -18.74 -9.94 7.62
C ARG A 18 -18.87 -8.43 7.77
N GLY A 19 -19.18 -7.76 6.67
CA GLY A 19 -19.28 -6.30 6.64
C GLY A 19 -17.90 -5.61 6.59
N ILE A 20 -17.79 -4.42 7.15
CA ILE A 20 -16.55 -3.63 7.21
C ILE A 20 -16.09 -3.58 8.68
N ASN A 21 -14.99 -4.27 8.95
CA ASN A 21 -14.36 -4.36 10.26
C ASN A 21 -12.83 -4.52 10.11
N ALA A 22 -12.11 -4.53 11.23
CA ALA A 22 -10.65 -4.61 11.21
C ALA A 22 -10.11 -5.84 10.44
N ALA A 23 -10.71 -7.00 10.64
CA ALA A 23 -10.28 -8.22 9.93
C ALA A 23 -10.48 -8.09 8.42
N LYS A 24 -11.62 -7.57 7.95
CA LYS A 24 -11.87 -7.28 6.53
C LYS A 24 -10.82 -6.32 5.98
N LEU A 25 -10.53 -5.23 6.68
CA LEU A 25 -9.59 -4.21 6.23
C LEU A 25 -8.15 -4.70 6.16
N ILE A 26 -7.73 -5.57 7.10
CA ILE A 26 -6.41 -6.21 7.07
C ILE A 26 -6.26 -7.10 5.82
N TRP A 27 -7.26 -7.91 5.52
CA TRP A 27 -7.26 -8.74 4.32
C TRP A 27 -7.32 -7.91 3.03
N VAL A 28 -8.12 -6.85 3.00
CA VAL A 28 -8.16 -5.89 1.87
C VAL A 28 -6.78 -5.25 1.69
N LEU A 29 -6.16 -4.78 2.76
CA LEU A 29 -4.81 -4.21 2.73
C LEU A 29 -3.80 -5.19 2.12
N PHE A 30 -3.77 -6.42 2.60
CA PHE A 30 -2.83 -7.45 2.14
C PHE A 30 -3.04 -7.79 0.65
N ILE A 31 -4.26 -8.14 0.27
CA ILE A 31 -4.57 -8.56 -1.10
C ILE A 31 -4.38 -7.41 -2.09
N SER A 32 -4.83 -6.20 -1.74
CA SER A 32 -4.70 -5.03 -2.60
C SER A 32 -3.25 -4.56 -2.73
N SER A 33 -2.44 -4.68 -1.68
CA SER A 33 -1.00 -4.40 -1.75
C SER A 33 -0.28 -5.36 -2.68
N LEU A 34 -0.62 -6.65 -2.62
CA LEU A 34 -0.04 -7.68 -3.48
C LEU A 34 -0.47 -7.50 -4.94
N ILE A 35 -1.76 -7.37 -5.20
CA ILE A 35 -2.28 -7.19 -6.55
C ILE A 35 -1.81 -5.88 -7.15
N GLY A 36 -1.80 -4.80 -6.38
CA GLY A 36 -1.34 -3.48 -6.81
C GLY A 36 0.12 -3.51 -7.26
N ASP A 37 1.00 -4.16 -6.51
CA ASP A 37 2.40 -4.33 -6.89
C ASP A 37 2.57 -5.12 -8.18
N ILE A 38 1.82 -6.21 -8.34
CA ILE A 38 1.85 -7.04 -9.55
C ILE A 38 1.37 -6.23 -10.77
N VAL A 39 0.24 -5.54 -10.65
CA VAL A 39 -0.33 -4.73 -11.72
C VAL A 39 0.62 -3.61 -12.12
N GLU A 40 1.19 -2.91 -11.15
CA GLU A 40 2.13 -1.82 -11.40
C GLU A 40 3.43 -2.32 -12.04
N THR A 41 3.95 -3.46 -11.60
CA THR A 41 5.13 -4.09 -12.19
C THR A 41 4.88 -4.49 -13.65
N ILE A 42 3.72 -5.08 -13.95
CA ILE A 42 3.33 -5.42 -15.32
C ILE A 42 3.17 -4.16 -16.18
N TYR A 43 2.53 -3.11 -15.61
CA TYR A 43 2.35 -1.85 -16.32
C TYR A 43 3.70 -1.23 -16.71
N VAL A 44 4.65 -1.13 -15.77
CA VAL A 44 5.99 -0.59 -16.02
C VAL A 44 6.74 -1.45 -17.05
N LEU A 45 6.61 -2.78 -16.99
CA LEU A 45 7.21 -3.68 -17.98
C LEU A 45 6.67 -3.44 -19.40
N ILE A 46 5.36 -3.24 -19.54
CA ILE A 46 4.73 -3.03 -20.87
C ILE A 46 5.01 -1.64 -21.41
N VAL A 47 4.90 -0.60 -20.59
CA VAL A 47 5.00 0.79 -21.01
C VAL A 47 6.44 1.29 -21.01
N GLY A 48 7.20 0.93 -19.99
CA GLY A 48 8.60 1.34 -19.82
C GLY A 48 9.62 0.40 -20.45
N HIS A 49 9.19 -0.80 -20.89
CA HIS A 49 10.06 -1.87 -21.41
C HIS A 49 11.19 -2.29 -20.45
N GLU A 50 11.01 -2.02 -19.15
CA GLU A 50 11.95 -2.37 -18.10
C GLU A 50 11.25 -3.13 -16.97
N LEU A 51 11.90 -4.20 -16.48
CA LEU A 51 11.45 -4.89 -15.30
C LEU A 51 11.95 -4.13 -14.06
N MET A 52 11.06 -3.36 -13.45
CA MET A 52 11.36 -2.55 -12.28
C MET A 52 10.54 -3.03 -11.07
N ARG A 53 11.22 -3.19 -9.92
CA ARG A 53 10.54 -3.52 -8.69
C ARG A 53 9.70 -2.33 -8.20
N ARG A 54 8.42 -2.57 -7.88
CA ARG A 54 7.47 -1.53 -7.47
C ARG A 54 7.00 -1.67 -6.02
N SER A 55 7.59 -2.59 -5.25
CA SER A 55 7.23 -2.81 -3.85
C SER A 55 7.63 -1.64 -2.96
N SER A 56 6.77 -1.29 -2.01
CA SER A 56 7.05 -0.29 -0.97
C SER A 56 7.95 -0.85 0.13
N PHE A 57 7.90 -2.16 0.37
CA PHE A 57 8.64 -2.83 1.43
C PHE A 57 9.93 -3.48 0.91
N VAL A 58 10.90 -3.65 1.83
CA VAL A 58 12.12 -4.42 1.56
C VAL A 58 11.77 -5.87 1.23
N LEU A 59 10.85 -6.48 2.00
CA LEU A 59 10.45 -7.87 1.84
C LEU A 59 9.12 -7.99 1.10
N GLY A 60 9.13 -8.84 0.08
CA GLY A 60 7.94 -9.21 -0.67
C GLY A 60 7.45 -8.18 -1.69
N PRO A 61 6.47 -8.60 -2.52
CA PRO A 61 5.92 -7.80 -3.59
C PRO A 61 4.66 -7.05 -3.10
N PHE A 62 4.81 -6.04 -2.26
CA PHE A 62 3.68 -5.30 -1.67
C PHE A 62 3.77 -3.81 -1.96
N SER A 63 2.79 -3.26 -2.66
CA SER A 63 2.61 -1.82 -2.81
C SER A 63 1.69 -1.29 -1.72
N LEU A 64 2.27 -0.65 -0.70
CA LEU A 64 1.52 -0.12 0.44
C LEU A 64 0.58 1.01 0.02
N VAL A 65 0.95 1.78 -1.00
CA VAL A 65 0.10 2.86 -1.55
C VAL A 65 -1.21 2.29 -2.09
N TRP A 66 -1.15 1.22 -2.88
CA TRP A 66 -2.35 0.54 -3.38
C TRP A 66 -3.18 -0.09 -2.26
N GLY A 67 -2.52 -0.74 -1.29
CA GLY A 67 -3.19 -1.35 -0.16
C GLY A 67 -3.89 -0.34 0.74
N LEU A 68 -3.20 0.70 1.15
CA LEU A 68 -3.76 1.79 1.97
C LEU A 68 -4.82 2.59 1.20
N GLY A 69 -4.60 2.84 -0.09
CA GLY A 69 -5.59 3.49 -0.95
C GLY A 69 -6.90 2.71 -1.01
N ALA A 70 -6.83 1.39 -1.18
CA ALA A 70 -8.00 0.51 -1.16
C ALA A 70 -8.74 0.55 0.18
N VAL A 71 -8.01 0.50 1.31
CA VAL A 71 -8.60 0.60 2.65
C VAL A 71 -9.29 1.95 2.86
N ILE A 72 -8.63 3.05 2.50
CA ILE A 72 -9.17 4.40 2.66
C ILE A 72 -10.42 4.59 1.78
N LEU A 73 -10.38 4.18 0.51
CA LEU A 73 -11.54 4.22 -0.37
C LEU A 73 -12.70 3.40 0.20
N THR A 74 -12.44 2.20 0.71
CA THR A 74 -13.46 1.34 1.31
C THR A 74 -14.10 2.01 2.51
N LEU A 75 -13.31 2.58 3.42
CA LEU A 75 -13.81 3.30 4.61
C LEU A 75 -14.56 4.56 4.24
N ALA A 76 -14.03 5.39 3.34
CA ALA A 76 -14.64 6.65 2.94
C ALA A 76 -15.98 6.42 2.25
N LEU A 77 -16.01 5.49 1.29
CA LEU A 77 -17.21 5.22 0.49
C LEU A 77 -18.30 4.46 1.27
N SER A 78 -17.93 3.68 2.29
CA SER A 78 -18.89 3.03 3.17
C SER A 78 -19.79 4.03 3.94
N LYS A 79 -19.28 5.24 4.14
CA LYS A 79 -19.99 6.33 4.85
C LYS A 79 -20.79 7.24 3.93
N VAL A 80 -20.66 7.11 2.62
CA VAL A 80 -21.39 7.94 1.65
C VAL A 80 -22.85 7.49 1.57
N LYS A 81 -23.78 8.34 1.98
CA LYS A 81 -25.22 8.04 2.02
C LYS A 81 -25.83 7.71 0.64
N ARG A 82 -25.34 8.35 -0.41
CA ARG A 82 -25.73 8.12 -1.80
C ARG A 82 -24.57 7.50 -2.57
N GLN A 83 -24.64 6.22 -2.79
CA GLN A 83 -23.62 5.49 -3.57
C GLN A 83 -23.98 5.45 -5.06
N ASN A 84 -24.33 6.60 -5.65
CA ASN A 84 -24.39 6.71 -7.10
C ASN A 84 -22.99 6.91 -7.69
N ASN A 85 -22.85 6.67 -8.98
CA ASN A 85 -21.55 6.72 -9.65
C ASN A 85 -20.86 8.09 -9.53
N LEU A 86 -21.61 9.17 -9.59
CA LEU A 86 -21.04 10.51 -9.46
C LEU A 86 -20.49 10.77 -8.05
N SER A 87 -21.21 10.37 -7.01
CA SER A 87 -20.74 10.52 -5.62
C SER A 87 -19.51 9.68 -5.34
N ILE A 88 -19.44 8.46 -5.89
CA ILE A 88 -18.27 7.60 -5.78
C ILE A 88 -17.07 8.22 -6.49
N PHE A 89 -17.26 8.71 -7.72
CA PHE A 89 -16.23 9.36 -8.49
C PHE A 89 -15.68 10.61 -7.78
N ILE A 90 -16.55 11.52 -7.35
CA ILE A 90 -16.17 12.75 -6.64
C ILE A 90 -15.42 12.43 -5.35
N SER A 91 -15.90 11.46 -4.58
CA SER A 91 -15.23 11.03 -3.35
C SER A 91 -13.84 10.47 -3.66
N GLY A 92 -13.70 9.60 -4.65
CA GLY A 92 -12.42 9.04 -5.06
C GLY A 92 -11.45 10.10 -5.58
N PHE A 93 -11.94 11.07 -6.35
CA PHE A 93 -11.18 12.21 -6.84
C PHE A 93 -10.52 12.99 -5.69
N PHE A 94 -11.30 13.39 -4.69
CA PHE A 94 -10.76 14.17 -3.57
C PHE A 94 -9.97 13.32 -2.58
N PHE A 95 -10.50 12.18 -2.14
CA PHE A 95 -9.79 11.33 -1.18
C PHE A 95 -8.51 10.75 -1.75
N GLY A 96 -8.52 10.35 -3.02
CA GLY A 96 -7.32 9.85 -3.69
C GLY A 96 -6.25 10.93 -3.82
N GLY A 97 -6.62 12.14 -4.25
CA GLY A 97 -5.68 13.27 -4.34
C GLY A 97 -5.07 13.66 -3.00
N VAL A 98 -5.89 13.77 -1.95
CA VAL A 98 -5.42 14.04 -0.59
C VAL A 98 -4.51 12.93 -0.08
N PHE A 99 -4.89 11.68 -0.30
CA PHE A 99 -4.10 10.52 0.10
C PHE A 99 -2.73 10.52 -0.60
N GLU A 100 -2.67 10.72 -1.90
CA GLU A 100 -1.42 10.78 -2.67
C GLU A 100 -0.53 11.92 -2.19
N TYR A 101 -1.11 13.09 -1.98
CA TYR A 101 -0.40 14.25 -1.42
C TYR A 101 0.21 13.95 -0.05
N LEU A 102 -0.58 13.39 0.87
CA LEU A 102 -0.13 13.04 2.21
C LEU A 102 0.95 11.95 2.22
N CYS A 103 0.86 10.95 1.35
CA CYS A 103 1.90 9.93 1.18
C CYS A 103 3.23 10.58 0.76
N SER A 104 3.20 11.51 -0.20
CA SER A 104 4.39 12.23 -0.64
C SER A 104 5.00 13.08 0.48
N VAL A 105 4.18 13.82 1.24
CA VAL A 105 4.65 14.58 2.41
C VAL A 105 5.25 13.66 3.46
N PHE A 106 4.60 12.54 3.75
CA PHE A 106 5.07 11.58 4.74
C PHE A 106 6.47 11.03 4.38
N THR A 107 6.67 10.58 3.16
CA THR A 107 7.97 10.01 2.75
C THR A 107 9.08 11.05 2.73
N GLU A 108 8.78 12.29 2.36
CA GLU A 108 9.73 13.40 2.39
C GLU A 108 10.12 13.78 3.83
N VAL A 109 9.13 13.97 4.72
CA VAL A 109 9.38 14.42 6.09
C VAL A 109 10.07 13.35 6.94
N PHE A 110 9.64 12.09 6.83
CA PHE A 110 10.14 11.01 7.69
C PHE A 110 11.38 10.31 7.13
N PHE A 111 11.52 10.23 5.81
CA PHE A 111 12.61 9.48 5.18
C PHE A 111 13.54 10.35 4.32
N GLY A 112 13.19 11.62 4.08
CA GLY A 112 13.97 12.50 3.19
C GLY A 112 13.94 11.98 1.73
N MET A 113 12.85 11.35 1.30
CA MET A 113 12.75 10.69 0.00
C MET A 113 11.50 11.12 -0.74
N LYS A 114 11.63 11.31 -2.07
CA LYS A 114 10.53 11.43 -3.01
C LYS A 114 10.48 10.19 -3.90
N PHE A 115 9.29 9.61 -4.08
CA PHE A 115 9.07 8.46 -4.97
C PHE A 115 8.41 8.88 -6.29
N TRP A 116 7.86 10.09 -6.36
CA TRP A 116 7.34 10.71 -7.58
C TRP A 116 7.39 12.23 -7.46
N ASP A 117 7.45 12.91 -8.59
CA ASP A 117 7.37 14.37 -8.71
C ASP A 117 6.59 14.73 -9.97
N TYR A 118 5.48 15.43 -9.80
CA TYR A 118 4.62 15.92 -10.88
C TYR A 118 4.79 17.40 -11.19
N SER A 119 5.86 18.03 -10.70
CA SER A 119 6.10 19.47 -10.88
C SER A 119 6.13 19.90 -12.35
N TYR A 120 6.48 18.97 -13.25
CA TYR A 120 6.50 19.19 -14.69
C TYR A 120 5.09 19.11 -15.34
N MET A 121 4.08 18.63 -14.61
CA MET A 121 2.73 18.43 -15.14
C MET A 121 1.85 19.66 -14.85
N PRO A 122 0.95 20.03 -15.80
CA PRO A 122 -0.01 21.10 -15.56
C PRO A 122 -0.98 20.74 -14.44
N PHE A 123 -1.46 21.75 -13.72
CA PHE A 123 -2.40 21.61 -12.61
C PHE A 123 -1.91 20.66 -11.49
N ASN A 124 -0.60 20.60 -11.27
CA ASN A 124 -0.06 19.91 -10.11
C ASN A 124 -0.26 20.75 -8.84
N ILE A 125 -0.26 20.07 -7.70
CA ILE A 125 -0.29 20.67 -6.36
C ILE A 125 1.01 20.27 -5.69
N ASP A 126 1.94 21.21 -5.57
CA ASP A 126 3.28 21.05 -5.00
C ASP A 126 4.10 19.88 -5.61
N GLY A 127 3.82 19.49 -6.85
CA GLY A 127 4.42 18.31 -7.49
C GLY A 127 4.01 16.97 -6.88
N ARG A 128 3.12 16.97 -5.87
CA ARG A 128 2.76 15.77 -5.08
C ARG A 128 1.55 15.03 -5.62
N THR A 129 0.62 15.75 -6.19
CA THR A 129 -0.53 15.23 -6.94
C THR A 129 -0.88 16.21 -8.07
N ASN A 130 -1.77 15.81 -8.97
CA ASN A 130 -2.28 16.70 -10.01
C ASN A 130 -3.71 16.33 -10.40
N LEU A 131 -4.36 17.23 -11.12
CA LEU A 131 -5.76 17.10 -11.51
C LEU A 131 -6.03 15.82 -12.32
N LEU A 132 -5.11 15.42 -13.20
CA LEU A 132 -5.24 14.21 -14.02
C LEU A 132 -5.23 12.95 -13.14
N PHE A 133 -4.31 12.84 -12.18
CA PHE A 133 -4.26 11.70 -11.28
C PHE A 133 -5.44 11.70 -10.30
N MET A 134 -5.91 12.86 -9.84
CA MET A 134 -7.15 12.95 -9.07
C MET A 134 -8.35 12.41 -9.87
N PHE A 135 -8.40 12.70 -11.16
CA PHE A 135 -9.43 12.14 -12.06
C PHE A 135 -9.30 10.60 -12.14
N PHE A 136 -8.10 10.07 -12.29
CA PHE A 136 -7.85 8.63 -12.26
C PHE A 136 -8.25 7.99 -10.93
N TRP A 137 -8.00 8.65 -9.80
CA TRP A 137 -8.49 8.19 -8.49
C TRP A 137 -10.01 8.09 -8.43
N GLY A 138 -10.73 9.01 -9.07
CA GLY A 138 -12.19 8.92 -9.24
C GLY A 138 -12.62 7.69 -10.02
N ILE A 139 -11.93 7.37 -11.12
CA ILE A 139 -12.17 6.14 -11.91
C ILE A 139 -11.81 4.90 -11.10
N VAL A 140 -10.68 4.90 -10.42
CA VAL A 140 -10.23 3.79 -9.55
C VAL A 140 -11.28 3.52 -8.46
N ALA A 141 -11.85 4.55 -7.85
CA ALA A 141 -12.92 4.40 -6.87
C ALA A 141 -14.17 3.74 -7.45
N LEU A 142 -14.58 4.12 -8.66
CA LEU A 142 -15.71 3.48 -9.36
C LEU A 142 -15.43 1.99 -9.63
N VAL A 143 -14.27 1.68 -10.20
CA VAL A 143 -13.86 0.30 -10.50
C VAL A 143 -13.76 -0.52 -9.22
N TRP A 144 -13.14 0.04 -8.19
CA TRP A 144 -13.02 -0.60 -6.89
C TRP A 144 -14.40 -0.95 -6.30
N PHE A 145 -15.25 0.03 -6.15
CA PHE A 145 -16.52 -0.13 -5.43
C PHE A 145 -17.57 -0.93 -6.20
N ARG A 146 -17.55 -0.87 -7.54
CA ARG A 146 -18.54 -1.56 -8.38
C ARG A 146 -18.10 -2.96 -8.78
N PHE A 147 -16.81 -3.18 -9.03
CA PHE A 147 -16.35 -4.39 -9.69
C PHE A 147 -15.35 -5.22 -8.85
N ILE A 148 -14.48 -4.58 -8.05
CA ILE A 148 -13.42 -5.30 -7.33
C ILE A 148 -13.82 -5.62 -5.90
N TYR A 149 -14.25 -4.64 -5.11
CA TYR A 149 -14.54 -4.83 -3.70
C TYR A 149 -15.66 -5.84 -3.43
N PRO A 150 -16.81 -5.85 -4.11
CA PRO A 150 -17.88 -6.80 -3.82
C PRO A 150 -17.47 -8.28 -3.95
N PRO A 151 -16.84 -8.73 -5.04
CA PRO A 151 -16.38 -10.12 -5.12
C PRO A 151 -15.21 -10.41 -4.17
N LEU A 152 -14.30 -9.46 -3.96
CA LEU A 152 -13.20 -9.59 -3.01
C LEU A 152 -13.72 -9.78 -1.58
N SER A 153 -14.66 -8.95 -1.15
CA SER A 153 -15.30 -9.05 0.16
C SER A 153 -15.96 -10.41 0.37
N LYS A 154 -16.71 -10.89 -0.62
CA LYS A 154 -17.33 -12.23 -0.56
C LYS A 154 -16.29 -13.35 -0.51
N THR A 155 -15.16 -13.22 -1.18
CA THR A 155 -14.08 -14.20 -1.16
C THR A 155 -13.41 -14.25 0.22
N ILE A 156 -13.16 -13.09 0.83
CA ILE A 156 -12.64 -13.00 2.19
C ILE A 156 -13.62 -13.64 3.20
N GLU A 157 -14.92 -13.41 3.04
CA GLU A 157 -15.96 -13.98 3.92
C GLU A 157 -16.11 -15.51 3.83
N LYS A 158 -15.53 -16.15 2.80
CA LYS A 158 -15.45 -17.60 2.68
C LYS A 158 -14.31 -18.23 3.48
N ILE A 159 -13.39 -17.42 4.01
CA ILE A 159 -12.28 -17.93 4.82
C ILE A 159 -12.85 -18.42 6.14
N PRO A 160 -12.46 -19.62 6.63
CA PRO A 160 -12.91 -20.11 7.93
C PRO A 160 -12.58 -19.11 9.05
N PRO A 161 -13.49 -18.88 10.02
CA PRO A 161 -13.37 -17.75 10.96
C PRO A 161 -12.09 -17.75 11.82
N VAL A 162 -11.68 -18.90 12.36
CA VAL A 162 -10.46 -19.01 13.16
C VAL A 162 -9.22 -18.84 12.29
N THR A 163 -9.18 -19.56 11.18
CA THR A 163 -8.07 -19.49 10.21
C THR A 163 -7.91 -18.05 9.70
N GLY A 164 -9.00 -17.40 9.30
CA GLY A 164 -8.97 -16.02 8.83
C GLY A 164 -8.49 -15.03 9.89
N THR A 165 -8.87 -15.22 11.14
CA THR A 165 -8.44 -14.40 12.27
C THR A 165 -6.96 -14.58 12.56
N VAL A 166 -6.49 -15.83 12.65
CA VAL A 166 -5.06 -16.12 12.89
C VAL A 166 -4.19 -15.55 11.78
N LEU A 167 -4.59 -15.75 10.52
CA LEU A 167 -3.87 -15.17 9.39
C LEU A 167 -3.90 -13.65 9.40
N ALA A 168 -4.99 -13.00 9.81
CA ALA A 168 -5.05 -11.55 9.95
C ALA A 168 -4.02 -11.03 10.98
N PHE A 169 -3.83 -11.73 12.10
CA PHE A 169 -2.77 -11.41 13.07
C PHE A 169 -1.37 -11.58 12.46
N ILE A 170 -1.14 -12.68 11.76
CA ILE A 170 0.16 -12.96 11.09
C ILE A 170 0.45 -11.89 10.04
N ILE A 171 -0.51 -11.54 9.20
CA ILE A 171 -0.38 -10.48 8.20
C ILE A 171 -0.04 -9.14 8.87
N THR A 172 -0.75 -8.80 9.94
CA THR A 172 -0.52 -7.55 10.67
C THR A 172 0.90 -7.52 11.25
N ALA A 173 1.32 -8.58 11.93
CA ALA A 173 2.68 -8.68 12.47
C ALA A 173 3.74 -8.59 11.37
N PHE A 174 3.54 -9.29 10.26
CA PHE A 174 4.44 -9.25 9.11
C PHE A 174 4.54 -7.84 8.50
N PHE A 175 3.43 -7.14 8.30
CA PHE A 175 3.43 -5.79 7.75
C PHE A 175 4.08 -4.78 8.71
N ILE A 176 3.84 -4.89 10.00
CA ILE A 176 4.49 -4.05 11.01
C ILE A 176 6.00 -4.28 11.01
N CYS A 177 6.45 -5.54 11.10
CA CYS A 177 7.89 -5.86 11.09
C CYS A 177 8.57 -5.41 9.79
N ASN A 178 7.93 -5.68 8.64
CA ASN A 178 8.43 -5.28 7.33
C ASN A 178 8.48 -3.74 7.20
N GLY A 179 7.48 -3.04 7.71
CA GLY A 179 7.45 -1.58 7.76
C GLY A 179 8.57 -1.00 8.64
N ILE A 180 8.86 -1.61 9.78
CA ILE A 180 9.96 -1.20 10.67
C ILE A 180 11.31 -1.40 9.97
N VAL A 181 11.56 -2.58 9.41
CA VAL A 181 12.83 -2.86 8.70
C VAL A 181 12.98 -1.95 7.50
N THR A 182 11.94 -1.76 6.70
CA THR A 182 11.95 -0.85 5.54
C THR A 182 12.26 0.58 5.97
N SER A 183 11.64 1.07 7.04
CA SER A 183 11.90 2.42 7.58
C SER A 183 13.35 2.57 8.05
N MET A 184 13.89 1.58 8.73
CA MET A 184 15.30 1.57 9.16
C MET A 184 16.26 1.62 7.98
N VAL A 185 16.00 0.85 6.92
CA VAL A 185 16.81 0.88 5.69
C VAL A 185 16.74 2.25 5.02
N MET A 186 15.55 2.84 4.90
CA MET A 186 15.36 4.16 4.30
C MET A 186 16.09 5.25 5.08
N ILE A 187 15.91 5.30 6.40
CA ILE A 187 16.55 6.29 7.28
C ILE A 187 18.07 6.14 7.24
N ARG A 188 18.58 4.89 7.29
CA ARG A 188 20.03 4.67 7.20
C ARG A 188 20.58 5.10 5.85
N THR A 189 19.88 4.81 4.76
CA THR A 189 20.31 5.16 3.40
C THR A 189 20.45 6.67 3.21
N THR A 190 19.50 7.47 3.67
CA THR A 190 19.60 8.94 3.64
C THR A 190 20.67 9.45 4.60
N GLY A 191 20.76 8.87 5.78
CA GLY A 191 21.75 9.26 6.79
C GLY A 191 23.21 8.95 6.43
N ARG A 192 23.48 8.04 5.47
CA ARG A 192 24.86 7.72 5.01
C ARG A 192 25.57 8.90 4.38
N LYS A 193 24.84 9.89 3.84
CA LYS A 193 25.45 11.11 3.28
C LYS A 193 26.19 11.91 4.36
N GLU A 194 25.57 12.05 5.53
CA GLU A 194 26.16 12.81 6.65
C GLU A 194 27.08 11.95 7.52
N GLN A 195 26.75 10.66 7.67
CA GLN A 195 27.47 9.71 8.51
C GLN A 195 27.75 8.41 7.76
N PRO A 196 28.84 8.37 6.98
CA PRO A 196 29.18 7.19 6.16
C PRO A 196 29.49 5.95 7.00
N VAL A 197 30.02 6.11 8.22
CA VAL A 197 30.39 5.01 9.10
C VAL A 197 29.24 4.67 10.04
N ALA A 198 28.93 3.37 10.15
CA ALA A 198 27.90 2.86 11.07
C ALA A 198 28.29 3.14 12.54
N ARG A 199 27.32 3.58 13.33
CA ARG A 199 27.51 3.94 14.75
C ARG A 199 27.19 2.79 15.70
N ASN A 200 26.49 1.77 15.22
CA ASN A 200 26.05 0.64 16.02
C ASN A 200 25.86 -0.61 15.14
N VAL A 201 25.62 -1.74 15.80
CA VAL A 201 25.49 -3.07 15.13
C VAL A 201 24.32 -3.10 14.14
N ILE A 202 23.24 -2.38 14.43
CA ILE A 202 22.06 -2.34 13.53
C ILE A 202 22.39 -1.59 12.24
N GLU A 203 23.04 -0.42 12.36
CA GLU A 203 23.49 0.34 11.19
C GLU A 203 24.52 -0.46 10.38
N GLN A 204 25.44 -1.18 11.05
CA GLN A 204 26.40 -2.04 10.37
C GLN A 204 25.68 -3.16 9.61
N PHE A 205 24.73 -3.84 10.23
CA PHE A 205 23.93 -4.87 9.56
C PHE A 205 23.20 -4.32 8.31
N ILE A 206 22.60 -3.12 8.45
CA ILE A 206 21.93 -2.49 7.30
C ILE A 206 22.92 -2.09 6.22
N ASP A 207 24.12 -1.62 6.56
CA ASP A 207 25.15 -1.26 5.60
C ASP A 207 25.67 -2.48 4.84
N ASP A 208 25.79 -3.64 5.53
CA ASP A 208 26.25 -4.89 4.94
C ASP A 208 25.19 -5.52 4.01
N GLU A 209 23.93 -5.58 4.44
CA GLU A 209 22.84 -6.25 3.70
C GLU A 209 22.16 -5.33 2.66
N TYR A 210 22.12 -4.02 2.92
CA TYR A 210 21.45 -3.03 2.10
C TYR A 210 22.36 -1.84 1.73
N PRO A 211 23.51 -2.09 1.05
CA PRO A 211 24.33 -1.01 0.52
C PRO A 211 23.57 -0.22 -0.55
N ASN A 212 24.09 0.95 -0.93
CA ASN A 212 23.38 1.88 -1.82
C ASN A 212 22.99 1.28 -3.18
N ASP A 213 23.79 0.38 -3.72
CA ASP A 213 23.48 -0.30 -4.98
C ASP A 213 22.32 -1.29 -4.85
N VAL A 214 22.19 -1.97 -3.72
CA VAL A 214 21.04 -2.83 -3.39
C VAL A 214 19.79 -1.98 -3.20
N VAL A 215 19.87 -0.88 -2.45
CA VAL A 215 18.75 0.04 -2.22
C VAL A 215 18.26 0.64 -3.54
N ARG A 216 19.13 1.03 -4.46
CA ARG A 216 18.77 1.52 -5.79
C ARG A 216 18.05 0.46 -6.64
N LYS A 217 18.34 -0.82 -6.46
CA LYS A 217 17.61 -1.92 -7.11
C LYS A 217 16.23 -2.15 -6.47
N LEU A 218 16.14 -1.98 -5.14
CA LEU A 218 14.87 -2.10 -4.43
C LEU A 218 13.90 -0.97 -4.81
N TRP A 219 14.38 0.26 -4.93
CA TRP A 219 13.58 1.46 -5.23
C TRP A 219 14.26 2.30 -6.30
N SER A 220 14.21 1.84 -7.54
CA SER A 220 14.90 2.46 -8.68
C SER A 220 14.35 3.84 -9.08
N ASN A 221 13.11 4.16 -8.67
CA ASN A 221 12.46 5.45 -8.90
C ASN A 221 12.55 6.42 -7.71
N MET A 222 13.38 6.08 -6.72
CA MET A 222 13.53 6.89 -5.52
C MET A 222 14.52 8.03 -5.78
N ASP A 223 14.05 9.27 -5.58
CA ASP A 223 14.92 10.44 -5.55
C ASP A 223 15.29 10.76 -4.11
N PHE A 224 16.60 10.78 -3.84
CA PHE A 224 17.11 11.35 -2.61
C PHE A 224 16.98 12.88 -2.70
N LEU A 225 16.30 13.47 -1.73
CA LEU A 225 16.26 14.91 -1.62
C LEU A 225 17.68 15.41 -1.31
N GLU A 226 18.22 16.16 -2.26
CA GLU A 226 19.55 16.77 -2.30
C GLU A 226 20.71 15.85 -2.75
N GLU A 227 21.22 16.13 -3.93
CA GLU A 227 22.64 16.06 -4.21
C GLU A 227 23.34 17.33 -3.68
#